data_eafe006dd5f57c66ed13a0eea9882db9
#
_entry.id   eafe006dd5f57c66ed13a0eea9882db9
#
_cell.length_a   1.000
_cell.length_b   1.000
_cell.length_c   1.000
_cell.angle_alpha   90.00
_cell.angle_beta   90.00
_cell.angle_gamma   90.00
#
_symmetry.space_group_name_H-M   'P 1'
#
loop_
_entity.id
_entity.type
_entity.pdbx_description
1 polymer ?
#
loop_
_entity_poly.entity_id
_entity_poly.type
_entity_poly.pdbx_seq_one_letter_code
_entity_poly.pdbx_strand_id
1 'polypeptide(L)'
;MRAFCLLIVWFFLTACQPQGALKLEAPPAEAHSVKVITPDWAVASTLTALGYPPIATGDTKSYREWVGTPSLPSDIIDIGERFTPNFERLAQLTSPSNNIVIIDNDFYAHLRPAYGNTPHKSVSFMSKNAIATWQDYAEPTLQLGEIIHQPQRAQQFLMQSKKQLGELGATFRQKHPHIKKIAVVQFADSNNLRIYTNNSLFRPTFEVMGLNLITLEDQMGKGNLWGFNSLALSDLAKLDDDTCLVVVEPFSPMLRQELAKNLLWQRLGYGARANNSRCMAVLPPIWLYGGVSSMVVFGERLNQAHWLGGKTHG
;
A
#
# COMPACT_ATOMS: atom_id res chain seq x y z
N MET A 1 -37.38 43.46 -44.04
CA MET A 1 -36.04 42.95 -43.76
C MET A 1 -35.94 42.71 -42.23
N ARG A 2 -36.08 41.48 -41.74
CA ARG A 2 -35.98 41.15 -40.32
C ARG A 2 -34.70 40.30 -40.16
N ALA A 3 -33.71 40.86 -39.44
CA ALA A 3 -32.48 40.18 -39.10
C ALA A 3 -32.70 39.27 -37.90
N PHE A 4 -32.40 37.94 -38.06
CA PHE A 4 -32.46 36.96 -37.02
C PHE A 4 -31.06 36.82 -36.43
N CYS A 5 -30.86 37.24 -35.16
CA CYS A 5 -29.64 36.99 -34.42
C CYS A 5 -29.69 35.59 -33.82
N LEU A 6 -28.83 34.70 -34.29
CA LEU A 6 -28.57 33.40 -33.70
C LEU A 6 -27.54 33.54 -32.55
N LEU A 7 -28.02 33.38 -31.32
CA LEU A 7 -27.17 33.24 -30.12
C LEU A 7 -26.68 31.82 -30.04
N ILE A 8 -25.39 31.58 -30.31
CA ILE A 8 -24.71 30.30 -30.06
C ILE A 8 -24.28 30.26 -28.60
N VAL A 9 -24.98 29.44 -27.79
CA VAL A 9 -24.60 29.13 -26.40
C VAL A 9 -23.56 28.04 -26.44
N TRP A 10 -22.31 28.39 -26.11
CA TRP A 10 -21.23 27.42 -25.89
C TRP A 10 -21.38 26.81 -24.52
N PHE A 11 -21.81 25.54 -24.47
CA PHE A 11 -21.73 24.70 -23.28
C PHE A 11 -20.28 24.28 -23.05
N PHE A 12 -19.62 24.86 -22.06
CA PHE A 12 -18.36 24.32 -21.55
C PHE A 12 -18.65 23.05 -20.75
N LEU A 13 -18.43 21.88 -21.34
CA LEU A 13 -18.35 20.62 -20.65
C LEU A 13 -17.02 20.62 -19.89
N THR A 14 -17.05 20.98 -18.61
CA THR A 14 -15.95 20.69 -17.69
C THR A 14 -15.91 19.20 -17.45
N ALA A 15 -15.08 18.49 -18.21
CA ALA A 15 -14.75 17.11 -17.94
C ALA A 15 -13.98 17.05 -16.61
N CYS A 16 -14.61 16.48 -15.56
CA CYS A 16 -13.90 16.04 -14.36
C CYS A 16 -12.89 14.96 -14.77
N GLN A 17 -11.62 15.33 -14.91
CA GLN A 17 -10.55 14.37 -14.99
C GLN A 17 -10.40 13.71 -13.61
N PRO A 18 -10.29 12.35 -13.53
CA PRO A 18 -9.93 11.70 -12.29
C PRO A 18 -8.55 12.21 -11.86
N GLN A 19 -8.47 12.75 -10.65
CA GLN A 19 -7.19 13.13 -10.03
C GLN A 19 -6.32 11.87 -9.92
N GLY A 20 -5.43 11.71 -10.90
CA GLY A 20 -4.48 10.61 -10.95
C GLY A 20 -3.40 10.76 -9.88
N ALA A 21 -2.79 9.62 -9.54
CA ALA A 21 -1.64 9.49 -8.64
C ALA A 21 -0.65 10.66 -8.82
N LEU A 22 -0.14 11.18 -7.71
CA LEU A 22 0.90 12.22 -7.65
C LEU A 22 2.04 11.92 -8.64
N LYS A 23 2.02 12.57 -9.79
CA LYS A 23 3.14 12.54 -10.74
C LYS A 23 4.09 13.67 -10.37
N LEU A 24 5.15 13.32 -9.63
CA LEU A 24 6.32 14.20 -9.59
C LEU A 24 6.98 14.17 -10.98
N GLU A 25 7.29 15.35 -11.55
CA GLU A 25 8.00 15.43 -12.84
C GLU A 25 9.31 14.63 -12.78
N ALA A 26 9.68 13.97 -13.88
CA ALA A 26 10.94 13.25 -13.97
C ALA A 26 12.11 14.20 -13.66
N PRO A 27 13.09 13.78 -12.84
CA PRO A 27 14.29 14.59 -12.61
C PRO A 27 15.02 14.83 -13.92
N PRO A 28 15.70 16.00 -14.09
CA PRO A 28 16.61 16.19 -15.20
C PRO A 28 17.66 15.10 -15.20
N ALA A 29 17.99 14.57 -16.38
CA ALA A 29 19.00 13.53 -16.55
C ALA A 29 20.39 14.13 -16.20
N GLU A 30 20.81 14.00 -14.93
CA GLU A 30 22.15 14.34 -14.52
C GLU A 30 23.12 13.20 -14.91
N ALA A 31 24.25 13.56 -15.52
CA ALA A 31 25.23 12.63 -16.05
C ALA A 31 25.92 11.71 -15.01
N HIS A 32 25.57 11.82 -13.72
CA HIS A 32 26.13 11.07 -12.58
C HIS A 32 25.07 10.47 -11.66
N SER A 33 23.87 10.17 -12.17
CA SER A 33 22.82 9.56 -11.36
C SER A 33 23.22 8.16 -10.89
N VAL A 34 23.08 7.91 -9.59
CA VAL A 34 23.30 6.59 -8.99
C VAL A 34 22.22 5.63 -9.50
N LYS A 35 22.62 4.50 -10.06
CA LYS A 35 21.66 3.45 -10.46
C LYS A 35 21.36 2.55 -9.26
N VAL A 36 20.09 2.27 -9.02
CA VAL A 36 19.67 1.44 -7.88
C VAL A 36 19.24 0.06 -8.34
N ILE A 37 19.71 -0.96 -7.63
CA ILE A 37 19.20 -2.33 -7.67
C ILE A 37 18.61 -2.62 -6.29
N THR A 38 17.45 -3.26 -6.24
CA THR A 38 16.85 -3.65 -4.96
C THR A 38 16.03 -4.93 -5.07
N PRO A 39 16.19 -5.92 -4.19
CA PRO A 39 15.27 -7.03 -4.07
C PRO A 39 13.98 -6.65 -3.32
N ASP A 40 13.96 -5.50 -2.63
CA ASP A 40 12.87 -5.08 -1.76
C ASP A 40 11.81 -4.25 -2.50
N TRP A 41 10.59 -4.72 -2.50
CA TRP A 41 9.46 -4.03 -3.14
C TRP A 41 9.04 -2.74 -2.43
N ALA A 42 9.26 -2.59 -1.12
CA ALA A 42 9.01 -1.34 -0.42
C ALA A 42 9.96 -0.24 -0.90
N VAL A 43 11.24 -0.60 -1.08
CA VAL A 43 12.25 0.28 -1.67
C VAL A 43 11.90 0.58 -3.13
N ALA A 44 11.62 -0.46 -3.94
CA ALA A 44 11.30 -0.30 -5.36
C ALA A 44 10.08 0.60 -5.58
N SER A 45 9.00 0.40 -4.82
CA SER A 45 7.78 1.21 -4.92
C SER A 45 8.01 2.65 -4.47
N THR A 46 8.76 2.86 -3.39
CA THR A 46 9.06 4.22 -2.90
C THR A 46 9.92 4.99 -3.89
N LEU A 47 10.99 4.37 -4.43
CA LEU A 47 11.82 4.99 -5.46
C LEU A 47 11.00 5.32 -6.73
N THR A 48 10.13 4.40 -7.15
CA THR A 48 9.23 4.64 -8.29
C THR A 48 8.28 5.81 -8.03
N ALA A 49 7.72 5.91 -6.82
CA ALA A 49 6.88 7.03 -6.41
C ALA A 49 7.65 8.36 -6.37
N LEU A 50 8.93 8.31 -6.02
CA LEU A 50 9.82 9.46 -6.11
C LEU A 50 10.18 9.83 -7.57
N GLY A 51 9.75 9.08 -8.57
CA GLY A 51 10.12 9.29 -9.98
C GLY A 51 11.55 8.89 -10.29
N TYR A 52 12.13 8.02 -9.49
CA TYR A 52 13.49 7.50 -9.62
C TYR A 52 13.46 5.95 -9.51
N PRO A 53 12.77 5.25 -10.43
CA PRO A 53 12.62 3.81 -10.33
C PRO A 53 13.98 3.10 -10.33
N PRO A 54 14.12 1.96 -9.61
CA PRO A 54 15.32 1.16 -9.70
C PRO A 54 15.50 0.62 -11.12
N ILE A 55 16.75 0.36 -11.53
CA ILE A 55 17.04 -0.27 -12.83
C ILE A 55 16.72 -1.77 -12.81
N ALA A 56 16.74 -2.39 -11.63
CA ALA A 56 16.45 -3.81 -11.47
C ALA A 56 15.80 -4.10 -10.12
N THR A 57 14.85 -5.04 -10.11
CA THR A 57 14.25 -5.59 -8.89
C THR A 57 13.88 -7.06 -9.10
N GLY A 58 13.58 -7.77 -7.99
CA GLY A 58 13.14 -9.16 -8.06
C GLY A 58 11.64 -9.33 -8.24
N ASP A 59 11.22 -10.47 -8.80
CA ASP A 59 9.82 -10.87 -8.96
C ASP A 59 8.95 -9.79 -9.62
N THR A 60 9.40 -9.19 -10.71
CA THR A 60 8.72 -8.05 -11.34
C THR A 60 7.28 -8.38 -11.79
N LYS A 61 7.02 -9.64 -12.15
CA LYS A 61 5.68 -10.11 -12.48
C LYS A 61 4.78 -10.05 -11.24
N SER A 62 5.24 -10.63 -10.14
CA SER A 62 4.50 -10.63 -8.87
C SER A 62 4.37 -9.22 -8.27
N TYR A 63 5.37 -8.35 -8.48
CA TYR A 63 5.24 -6.93 -8.11
C TYR A 63 4.03 -6.29 -8.82
N ARG A 64 3.87 -6.52 -10.12
CA ARG A 64 2.73 -5.96 -10.87
C ARG A 64 1.38 -6.49 -10.41
N GLU A 65 1.35 -7.71 -9.89
CA GLU A 65 0.15 -8.35 -9.34
C GLU A 65 -0.18 -7.84 -7.92
N TRP A 66 0.81 -7.78 -7.04
CA TRP A 66 0.58 -7.55 -5.60
C TRP A 66 0.81 -6.11 -5.14
N VAL A 67 1.66 -5.38 -5.82
CA VAL A 67 1.91 -3.95 -5.56
C VAL A 67 1.12 -3.09 -6.55
N GLY A 68 1.36 -3.29 -7.84
CA GLY A 68 0.68 -2.65 -8.97
C GLY A 68 0.87 -1.13 -9.05
N THR A 69 0.78 -0.43 -7.95
CA THR A 69 0.90 1.03 -7.86
C THR A 69 1.88 1.42 -6.75
N PRO A 70 2.92 2.24 -7.06
CA PRO A 70 3.28 2.77 -8.38
C PRO A 70 3.76 1.67 -9.35
N SER A 71 3.46 1.83 -10.63
CA SER A 71 3.85 0.85 -11.65
C SER A 71 5.33 0.94 -11.95
N LEU A 72 6.02 -0.21 -11.97
CA LEU A 72 7.39 -0.30 -12.46
C LEU A 72 7.49 0.05 -13.94
N PRO A 73 8.59 0.67 -14.41
CA PRO A 73 8.86 0.84 -15.83
C PRO A 73 8.79 -0.48 -16.60
N SER A 74 8.49 -0.41 -17.90
CA SER A 74 8.40 -1.59 -18.75
C SER A 74 9.77 -2.24 -19.01
N ASP A 75 10.82 -1.46 -18.94
CA ASP A 75 12.23 -1.84 -19.18
C ASP A 75 13.00 -2.24 -17.92
N ILE A 76 12.30 -2.31 -16.76
CA ILE A 76 12.92 -2.77 -15.51
C ILE A 76 13.49 -4.18 -15.67
N ILE A 77 14.71 -4.37 -15.19
CA ILE A 77 15.37 -5.68 -15.25
C ILE A 77 14.86 -6.54 -14.08
N ASP A 78 14.37 -7.73 -14.42
CA ASP A 78 14.01 -8.75 -13.43
C ASP A 78 15.26 -9.54 -13.02
N ILE A 79 15.61 -9.51 -11.72
CA ILE A 79 16.73 -10.30 -11.18
C ILE A 79 16.31 -11.69 -10.67
N GLY A 80 15.09 -12.15 -10.96
CA GLY A 80 14.56 -13.43 -10.47
C GLY A 80 13.86 -13.28 -9.14
N GLU A 81 13.73 -14.36 -8.39
CA GLU A 81 13.06 -14.36 -7.08
C GLU A 81 13.77 -13.45 -6.09
N ARG A 82 13.01 -12.69 -5.29
CA ARG A 82 13.55 -11.69 -4.36
C ARG A 82 14.51 -12.27 -3.32
N PHE A 83 14.22 -13.49 -2.84
CA PHE A 83 15.05 -14.15 -1.81
C PHE A 83 16.13 -15.06 -2.39
N THR A 84 16.01 -15.43 -3.67
CA THR A 84 16.96 -16.28 -4.40
C THR A 84 17.15 -15.74 -5.83
N PRO A 85 17.74 -14.52 -5.97
CA PRO A 85 17.89 -13.90 -7.27
C PRO A 85 18.83 -14.69 -8.18
N ASN A 86 18.75 -14.43 -9.47
CA ASN A 86 19.74 -14.91 -10.41
C ASN A 86 21.08 -14.18 -10.17
N PHE A 87 22.01 -14.86 -9.47
CA PHE A 87 23.28 -14.28 -9.06
C PHE A 87 24.19 -13.95 -10.24
N GLU A 88 24.12 -14.68 -11.35
CA GLU A 88 24.87 -14.36 -12.57
C GLU A 88 24.40 -13.04 -13.17
N ARG A 89 23.08 -12.85 -13.27
CA ARG A 89 22.49 -11.59 -13.75
C ARG A 89 22.84 -10.43 -12.82
N LEU A 90 22.78 -10.66 -11.51
CA LEU A 90 23.16 -9.65 -10.53
C LEU A 90 24.64 -9.25 -10.70
N ALA A 91 25.55 -10.22 -10.85
CA ALA A 91 26.97 -9.96 -11.07
C ALA A 91 27.25 -9.19 -12.37
N GLN A 92 26.50 -9.48 -13.45
CA GLN A 92 26.63 -8.72 -14.71
C GLN A 92 26.21 -7.26 -14.54
N LEU A 93 25.15 -6.99 -13.77
CA LEU A 93 24.67 -5.64 -13.51
C LEU A 93 25.63 -4.85 -12.61
N THR A 94 26.26 -5.50 -11.64
CA THR A 94 27.11 -4.88 -10.61
C THR A 94 28.55 -4.67 -11.03
N SER A 95 28.84 -4.68 -12.33
CA SER A 95 30.19 -4.34 -12.86
C SER A 95 30.63 -2.96 -12.36
N PRO A 96 31.93 -2.79 -11.96
CA PRO A 96 32.45 -1.56 -11.33
C PRO A 96 32.22 -0.25 -12.10
N SER A 97 32.04 -0.35 -13.42
CA SER A 97 31.80 0.80 -14.30
C SER A 97 30.42 1.42 -14.22
N ASN A 98 29.47 0.83 -13.49
CA ASN A 98 28.04 1.14 -13.64
C ASN A 98 27.48 2.16 -12.65
N ASN A 99 28.27 2.70 -11.70
CA ASN A 99 27.77 3.60 -10.63
C ASN A 99 26.49 3.08 -9.95
N ILE A 100 26.55 1.85 -9.44
CA ILE A 100 25.42 1.14 -8.86
C ILE A 100 25.50 1.13 -7.34
N VAL A 101 24.35 1.29 -6.67
CA VAL A 101 24.14 0.96 -5.27
C VAL A 101 23.04 -0.10 -5.15
N ILE A 102 23.28 -1.12 -4.32
CA ILE A 102 22.24 -2.07 -3.94
C ILE A 102 21.58 -1.57 -2.67
N ILE A 103 20.24 -1.49 -2.67
CA ILE A 103 19.47 -1.13 -1.47
C ILE A 103 18.65 -2.34 -1.05
N ASP A 104 18.88 -2.81 0.16
CA ASP A 104 18.16 -3.94 0.75
C ASP A 104 17.65 -3.60 2.17
N ASN A 105 17.14 -4.60 2.87
CA ASN A 105 16.94 -4.58 4.31
C ASN A 105 17.43 -5.92 4.91
N ASP A 106 17.32 -6.07 6.24
CA ASP A 106 17.90 -7.23 6.93
C ASP A 106 17.26 -8.57 6.56
N PHE A 107 16.07 -8.61 5.95
CA PHE A 107 15.52 -9.85 5.37
C PHE A 107 16.35 -10.40 4.22
N TYR A 108 17.07 -9.53 3.54
CA TYR A 108 17.93 -9.86 2.40
C TYR A 108 19.40 -9.98 2.79
N ALA A 109 19.73 -9.96 4.09
CA ALA A 109 21.12 -10.00 4.57
C ALA A 109 21.90 -11.22 4.04
N HIS A 110 21.21 -12.34 3.82
CA HIS A 110 21.79 -13.55 3.23
C HIS A 110 22.26 -13.39 1.78
N LEU A 111 21.79 -12.36 1.06
CA LEU A 111 22.20 -12.05 -0.31
C LEU A 111 23.49 -11.20 -0.36
N ARG A 112 23.84 -10.49 0.73
CA ARG A 112 24.96 -9.53 0.77
C ARG A 112 26.31 -10.12 0.35
N PRO A 113 26.65 -11.39 0.66
CA PRO A 113 27.88 -12.00 0.14
C PRO A 113 27.97 -12.02 -1.39
N ALA A 114 26.83 -12.08 -2.09
CA ALA A 114 26.77 -12.08 -3.54
C ALA A 114 26.87 -10.68 -4.18
N TYR A 115 26.83 -9.62 -3.38
CA TYR A 115 26.98 -8.23 -3.89
C TYR A 115 28.43 -7.90 -4.24
N GLY A 116 29.39 -8.71 -3.81
CA GLY A 116 30.81 -8.47 -4.03
C GLY A 116 31.26 -7.14 -3.46
N ASN A 117 31.93 -6.35 -4.29
CA ASN A 117 32.41 -4.99 -3.94
C ASN A 117 31.39 -3.88 -4.25
N THR A 118 30.16 -4.23 -4.66
CA THR A 118 29.13 -3.22 -4.98
C THR A 118 28.69 -2.53 -3.70
N PRO A 119 28.67 -1.20 -3.65
CA PRO A 119 28.14 -0.47 -2.51
C PRO A 119 26.72 -0.91 -2.18
N HIS A 120 26.43 -1.15 -0.90
CA HIS A 120 25.06 -1.43 -0.47
C HIS A 120 24.65 -0.56 0.70
N LYS A 121 23.34 -0.32 0.82
CA LYS A 121 22.71 0.41 1.90
C LYS A 121 21.51 -0.40 2.41
N SER A 122 21.30 -0.39 3.73
CA SER A 122 20.12 -1.02 4.33
C SER A 122 19.08 0.04 4.64
N VAL A 123 17.87 -0.12 4.07
CA VAL A 123 16.71 0.76 4.29
C VAL A 123 15.50 -0.10 4.57
N SER A 124 14.86 0.09 5.71
CA SER A 124 13.72 -0.72 6.15
C SER A 124 12.49 0.13 6.38
N PHE A 125 11.36 -0.32 5.84
CA PHE A 125 10.03 0.26 6.06
C PHE A 125 9.23 -0.48 7.14
N MET A 126 9.88 -1.32 7.93
CA MET A 126 9.24 -2.02 9.04
C MET A 126 9.42 -1.24 10.32
N SER A 127 8.31 -0.88 10.97
CA SER A 127 8.36 -0.27 12.29
C SER A 127 8.91 -1.25 13.31
N LYS A 128 9.87 -0.79 14.13
CA LYS A 128 10.39 -1.51 15.30
C LYS A 128 9.61 -1.16 16.57
N ASN A 129 8.69 -0.20 16.48
CA ASN A 129 7.90 0.29 17.59
C ASN A 129 6.63 -0.56 17.77
N ALA A 130 6.17 -0.69 19.00
CA ALA A 130 4.90 -1.36 19.30
C ALA A 130 3.69 -0.62 18.69
N ILE A 131 3.83 0.69 18.49
CA ILE A 131 2.87 1.55 17.80
C ILE A 131 3.64 2.27 16.70
N ALA A 132 3.34 1.94 15.45
CA ALA A 132 3.96 2.57 14.31
C ALA A 132 3.51 4.04 14.18
N THR A 133 4.45 4.88 13.79
CA THR A 133 4.24 6.31 13.58
C THR A 133 4.48 6.69 12.12
N TRP A 134 4.06 7.86 11.72
CA TRP A 134 4.40 8.42 10.40
C TRP A 134 5.92 8.43 10.17
N GLN A 135 6.69 8.73 11.22
CA GLN A 135 8.14 8.85 11.13
C GLN A 135 8.82 7.53 10.78
N ASP A 136 8.30 6.40 11.22
CA ASP A 136 8.84 5.07 10.87
C ASP A 136 8.85 4.79 9.36
N TYR A 137 8.04 5.51 8.58
CA TYR A 137 7.95 5.42 7.11
C TYR A 137 8.53 6.65 6.41
N ALA A 138 8.54 7.80 7.07
CA ALA A 138 9.12 9.02 6.52
C ALA A 138 10.66 8.96 6.52
N GLU A 139 11.29 8.50 7.60
CA GLU A 139 12.75 8.38 7.69
C GLU A 139 13.37 7.51 6.58
N PRO A 140 12.91 6.26 6.33
CA PRO A 140 13.46 5.48 5.24
C PRO A 140 13.19 6.13 3.87
N THR A 141 12.10 6.86 3.68
CA THR A 141 11.85 7.63 2.46
C THR A 141 12.88 8.76 2.28
N LEU A 142 13.20 9.49 3.35
CA LEU A 142 14.26 10.52 3.33
C LEU A 142 15.64 9.90 3.07
N GLN A 143 15.96 8.77 3.71
CA GLN A 143 17.20 8.03 3.47
C GLN A 143 17.34 7.64 1.99
N LEU A 144 16.25 7.17 1.35
CA LEU A 144 16.27 6.91 -0.09
C LEU A 144 16.54 8.18 -0.88
N GLY A 145 15.93 9.31 -0.52
CA GLY A 145 16.20 10.61 -1.13
C GLY A 145 17.65 11.02 -1.08
N GLU A 146 18.32 10.81 0.07
CA GLU A 146 19.76 11.08 0.22
C GLU A 146 20.61 10.15 -0.65
N ILE A 147 20.31 8.84 -0.69
CA ILE A 147 21.05 7.86 -1.48
C ILE A 147 21.00 8.18 -2.97
N ILE A 148 19.86 8.64 -3.48
CA ILE A 148 19.67 9.00 -4.90
C ILE A 148 20.00 10.47 -5.19
N HIS A 149 20.56 11.21 -4.22
CA HIS A 149 20.88 12.65 -4.31
C HIS A 149 19.67 13.55 -4.65
N GLN A 150 18.47 13.17 -4.16
CA GLN A 150 17.21 13.89 -4.36
C GLN A 150 16.47 14.16 -3.02
N PRO A 151 17.11 14.74 -1.98
CA PRO A 151 16.50 14.89 -0.66
C PRO A 151 15.26 15.80 -0.67
N GLN A 152 15.29 16.89 -1.44
CA GLN A 152 14.15 17.81 -1.56
C GLN A 152 12.93 17.11 -2.17
N ARG A 153 13.15 16.20 -3.13
CA ARG A 153 12.09 15.42 -3.76
C ARG A 153 11.41 14.47 -2.77
N ALA A 154 12.21 13.80 -1.92
CA ALA A 154 11.68 12.96 -0.84
C ALA A 154 10.86 13.77 0.16
N GLN A 155 11.33 14.96 0.56
CA GLN A 155 10.58 15.87 1.45
C GLN A 155 9.25 16.32 0.82
N GLN A 156 9.26 16.73 -0.45
CA GLN A 156 8.07 17.12 -1.19
C GLN A 156 7.07 15.98 -1.31
N PHE A 157 7.54 14.77 -1.63
CA PHE A 157 6.71 13.57 -1.71
C PHE A 157 6.02 13.30 -0.36
N LEU A 158 6.75 13.33 0.75
CA LEU A 158 6.19 13.10 2.08
C LEU A 158 5.14 14.15 2.45
N MET A 159 5.42 15.42 2.20
CA MET A 159 4.49 16.52 2.49
C MET A 159 3.19 16.38 1.66
N GLN A 160 3.32 16.10 0.36
CA GLN A 160 2.18 15.94 -0.54
C GLN A 160 1.37 14.69 -0.19
N SER A 161 2.03 13.56 0.10
CA SER A 161 1.37 12.32 0.49
C SER A 161 0.60 12.46 1.81
N LYS A 162 1.17 13.15 2.80
CA LYS A 162 0.47 13.41 4.07
C LYS A 162 -0.77 14.27 3.88
N LYS A 163 -0.66 15.33 3.05
CA LYS A 163 -1.80 16.18 2.68
C LYS A 163 -2.88 15.37 1.96
N GLN A 164 -2.51 14.60 0.93
CA GLN A 164 -3.44 13.76 0.16
C GLN A 164 -4.17 12.76 1.07
N LEU A 165 -3.45 12.08 1.98
CA LEU A 165 -4.08 11.18 2.94
C LEU A 165 -5.09 11.88 3.83
N GLY A 166 -4.80 13.11 4.31
CA GLY A 166 -5.75 13.91 5.09
C GLY A 166 -7.01 14.24 4.30
N GLU A 167 -6.87 14.62 3.03
CA GLU A 167 -7.98 14.92 2.11
C GLU A 167 -8.81 13.66 1.81
N LEU A 168 -8.14 12.52 1.56
CA LEU A 168 -8.81 11.22 1.37
C LEU A 168 -9.59 10.82 2.63
N GLY A 169 -9.02 11.03 3.82
CA GLY A 169 -9.70 10.78 5.08
C GLY A 169 -10.92 11.67 5.28
N ALA A 170 -10.82 12.97 4.97
CA ALA A 170 -11.96 13.89 5.05
C ALA A 170 -13.09 13.48 4.09
N THR A 171 -12.73 13.13 2.84
CA THR A 171 -13.68 12.64 1.84
C THR A 171 -14.37 11.36 2.29
N PHE A 172 -13.61 10.41 2.85
CA PHE A 172 -14.16 9.16 3.36
C PHE A 172 -15.18 9.41 4.49
N ARG A 173 -14.82 10.22 5.48
CA ARG A 173 -15.70 10.54 6.62
C ARG A 173 -16.98 11.25 6.18
N GLN A 174 -16.90 12.07 5.12
CA GLN A 174 -18.08 12.74 4.55
C GLN A 174 -19.00 11.75 3.82
N LYS A 175 -18.43 10.83 3.03
CA LYS A 175 -19.19 9.82 2.28
C LYS A 175 -19.78 8.73 3.19
N HIS A 176 -19.09 8.38 4.25
CA HIS A 176 -19.42 7.27 5.14
C HIS A 176 -19.46 7.71 6.62
N PRO A 177 -20.34 8.65 7.01
CA PRO A 177 -20.37 9.22 8.36
C PRO A 177 -20.68 8.19 9.45
N HIS A 178 -21.29 7.07 9.08
CA HIS A 178 -21.63 5.96 9.97
C HIS A 178 -20.47 4.99 10.22
N ILE A 179 -19.44 4.97 9.38
CA ILE A 179 -18.25 4.12 9.55
C ILE A 179 -17.25 4.80 10.47
N LYS A 180 -17.18 4.35 11.73
CA LYS A 180 -16.29 4.93 12.76
C LYS A 180 -15.13 4.03 13.12
N LYS A 181 -15.28 2.71 13.05
CA LYS A 181 -14.33 1.70 13.47
C LYS A 181 -14.04 0.78 12.28
N ILE A 182 -12.79 0.57 11.96
CA ILE A 182 -12.38 -0.27 10.83
C ILE A 182 -11.29 -1.22 11.31
N ALA A 183 -11.48 -2.52 11.09
CA ALA A 183 -10.44 -3.52 11.21
C ALA A 183 -9.96 -3.91 9.80
N VAL A 184 -8.64 -3.94 9.59
CA VAL A 184 -8.04 -4.35 8.31
C VAL A 184 -7.57 -5.78 8.42
N VAL A 185 -8.01 -6.63 7.50
CA VAL A 185 -7.69 -8.05 7.50
C VAL A 185 -7.26 -8.55 6.12
N GLN A 186 -6.58 -9.69 6.11
CA GLN A 186 -6.27 -10.45 4.91
C GLN A 186 -6.50 -11.94 5.18
N PHE A 187 -7.29 -12.60 4.36
CA PHE A 187 -7.56 -14.02 4.48
C PHE A 187 -6.39 -14.85 3.94
N ALA A 188 -6.00 -15.89 4.69
CA ALA A 188 -5.13 -16.94 4.21
C ALA A 188 -5.95 -18.06 3.55
N ASP A 189 -7.09 -18.40 4.18
CA ASP A 189 -8.09 -19.37 3.71
C ASP A 189 -9.46 -19.08 4.37
N SER A 190 -10.44 -19.96 4.25
CA SER A 190 -11.78 -19.77 4.82
C SER A 190 -11.87 -19.86 6.35
N ASN A 191 -10.82 -20.31 7.02
CA ASN A 191 -10.77 -20.48 8.48
C ASN A 191 -9.73 -19.57 9.14
N ASN A 192 -8.72 -19.11 8.38
CA ASN A 192 -7.56 -18.39 8.89
C ASN A 192 -7.38 -17.06 8.18
N LEU A 193 -7.09 -16.02 8.96
CA LEU A 193 -6.85 -14.68 8.46
C LEU A 193 -5.80 -13.96 9.32
N ARG A 194 -5.35 -12.83 8.83
CA ARG A 194 -4.50 -11.88 9.56
C ARG A 194 -5.31 -10.64 9.88
N ILE A 195 -5.17 -10.10 11.09
CA ILE A 195 -5.61 -8.75 11.43
C ILE A 195 -4.39 -7.86 11.61
N TYR A 196 -4.38 -6.70 10.98
CA TYR A 196 -3.29 -5.76 11.11
C TYR A 196 -3.37 -4.99 12.41
N THR A 197 -2.21 -4.76 13.01
CA THR A 197 -2.02 -4.28 14.38
C THR A 197 -1.39 -2.88 14.41
N ASN A 198 -1.22 -2.33 15.61
CA ASN A 198 -0.70 -0.97 15.78
C ASN A 198 0.73 -0.77 15.28
N ASN A 199 1.53 -1.83 15.13
CA ASN A 199 2.88 -1.75 14.55
C ASN A 199 2.91 -1.90 13.02
N SER A 200 1.76 -1.87 12.33
CA SER A 200 1.64 -1.90 10.87
C SER A 200 1.58 -0.50 10.25
N LEU A 201 1.76 -0.44 8.93
CA LEU A 201 1.59 0.80 8.15
C LEU A 201 0.18 1.41 8.29
N PHE A 202 -0.81 0.61 8.69
CA PHE A 202 -2.19 1.09 8.83
C PHE A 202 -2.35 2.05 10.00
N ARG A 203 -1.59 1.89 11.10
CA ARG A 203 -1.71 2.79 12.25
C ARG A 203 -1.51 4.26 11.87
N PRO A 204 -0.35 4.68 11.33
CA PRO A 204 -0.15 6.07 10.91
C PRO A 204 -1.03 6.48 9.72
N THR A 205 -1.41 5.55 8.84
CA THR A 205 -2.35 5.84 7.76
C THR A 205 -3.69 6.28 8.29
N PHE A 206 -4.27 5.51 9.22
CA PHE A 206 -5.55 5.81 9.85
C PHE A 206 -5.50 7.10 10.66
N GLU A 207 -4.39 7.34 11.37
CA GLU A 207 -4.18 8.56 12.14
C GLU A 207 -4.19 9.81 11.24
N VAL A 208 -3.45 9.80 10.13
CA VAL A 208 -3.43 10.91 9.16
C VAL A 208 -4.79 11.10 8.49
N MET A 209 -5.50 10.02 8.17
CA MET A 209 -6.85 10.06 7.61
C MET A 209 -7.92 10.48 8.62
N GLY A 210 -7.60 10.53 9.94
CA GLY A 210 -8.56 10.78 11.02
C GLY A 210 -9.61 9.67 11.14
N LEU A 211 -9.20 8.42 10.93
CA LEU A 211 -10.00 7.20 11.06
C LEU A 211 -9.55 6.39 12.28
N ASN A 212 -10.39 5.47 12.74
CA ASN A 212 -10.09 4.64 13.89
C ASN A 212 -9.78 3.21 13.45
N LEU A 213 -8.50 2.82 13.56
CA LEU A 213 -8.05 1.44 13.35
C LEU A 213 -8.38 0.59 14.56
N ILE A 214 -9.14 -0.46 14.37
CA ILE A 214 -9.44 -1.46 15.40
C ILE A 214 -8.50 -2.65 15.23
N THR A 215 -7.84 -3.00 16.32
CA THR A 215 -6.98 -4.19 16.44
C THR A 215 -7.55 -5.10 17.53
N LEU A 216 -7.04 -6.31 17.64
CA LEU A 216 -7.37 -7.23 18.73
C LEU A 216 -6.19 -7.42 19.70
N GLU A 217 -5.31 -6.41 19.81
CA GLU A 217 -4.09 -6.52 20.62
C GLU A 217 -4.38 -6.66 22.12
N ASP A 218 -5.46 -6.08 22.62
CA ASP A 218 -5.87 -6.22 24.01
C ASP A 218 -6.28 -7.68 24.36
N GLN A 219 -6.79 -8.43 23.39
CA GLN A 219 -7.24 -9.81 23.56
C GLN A 219 -6.22 -10.85 23.10
N MET A 220 -5.30 -10.50 22.21
CA MET A 220 -4.43 -11.42 21.52
C MET A 220 -2.93 -11.10 21.69
N GLY A 221 -2.61 -9.98 22.32
CA GLY A 221 -1.25 -9.47 22.41
C GLY A 221 -0.80 -8.68 21.18
N LYS A 222 0.39 -8.10 21.28
CA LYS A 222 0.98 -7.28 20.21
C LYS A 222 1.16 -8.07 18.91
N GLY A 223 1.08 -7.36 17.80
CA GLY A 223 1.37 -7.93 16.49
C GLY A 223 2.80 -8.45 16.38
N ASN A 224 2.99 -9.39 15.46
CA ASN A 224 4.32 -9.89 15.12
C ASN A 224 5.15 -8.80 14.41
N LEU A 225 6.40 -9.12 14.06
CA LEU A 225 7.31 -8.20 13.36
C LEU A 225 6.73 -7.65 12.04
N TRP A 226 5.81 -8.38 11.41
CA TRP A 226 5.14 -7.98 10.16
C TRP A 226 3.90 -7.09 10.37
N GLY A 227 3.58 -6.74 11.61
CA GLY A 227 2.45 -5.86 11.93
C GLY A 227 1.10 -6.53 11.84
N PHE A 228 0.99 -7.82 12.12
CA PHE A 228 -0.30 -8.53 12.18
C PHE A 228 -0.33 -9.62 13.26
N ASN A 229 -1.55 -10.01 13.65
CA ASN A 229 -1.84 -11.24 14.39
C ASN A 229 -2.55 -12.22 13.46
N SER A 230 -2.21 -13.53 13.61
CA SER A 230 -2.94 -14.61 12.96
C SER A 230 -4.21 -14.91 13.77
N LEU A 231 -5.34 -15.00 13.08
CA LEU A 231 -6.65 -15.25 13.66
C LEU A 231 -7.27 -16.52 13.08
N ALA A 232 -8.04 -17.24 13.89
CA ALA A 232 -9.10 -18.08 13.38
C ALA A 232 -10.32 -17.22 12.99
N LEU A 233 -11.16 -17.70 12.08
CA LEU A 233 -12.38 -16.99 11.68
C LEU A 233 -13.27 -16.64 12.88
N SER A 234 -13.32 -17.50 13.92
CA SER A 234 -14.05 -17.29 15.15
C SER A 234 -13.60 -16.08 15.96
N ASP A 235 -12.35 -15.68 15.83
CA ASP A 235 -11.81 -14.54 16.57
C ASP A 235 -12.40 -13.21 16.11
N LEU A 236 -12.99 -13.14 14.91
CA LEU A 236 -13.73 -11.97 14.45
C LEU A 236 -14.96 -11.65 15.35
N ALA A 237 -15.46 -12.62 16.13
CA ALA A 237 -16.49 -12.40 17.12
C ALA A 237 -16.03 -11.50 18.28
N LYS A 238 -14.72 -11.29 18.46
CA LYS A 238 -14.16 -10.38 19.46
C LYS A 238 -14.24 -8.90 19.03
N LEU A 239 -14.48 -8.63 17.75
CA LEU A 239 -14.69 -7.27 17.25
C LEU A 239 -16.09 -6.78 17.64
N ASP A 240 -16.18 -5.51 18.05
CA ASP A 240 -17.45 -4.86 18.31
C ASP A 240 -18.38 -4.90 17.08
N ASP A 241 -19.70 -4.91 17.31
CA ASP A 241 -20.70 -5.03 16.24
C ASP A 241 -20.70 -3.85 15.27
N ASP A 242 -20.22 -2.68 15.68
CA ASP A 242 -20.09 -1.47 14.86
C ASP A 242 -18.74 -1.39 14.12
N THR A 243 -17.88 -2.41 14.23
CA THR A 243 -16.61 -2.48 13.52
C THR A 243 -16.82 -2.98 12.10
N CYS A 244 -16.45 -2.14 11.12
CA CYS A 244 -16.43 -2.50 9.71
C CYS A 244 -15.14 -3.29 9.37
N LEU A 245 -15.27 -4.27 8.50
CA LEU A 245 -14.15 -5.09 8.05
C LEU A 245 -13.66 -4.61 6.68
N VAL A 246 -12.40 -4.27 6.58
CA VAL A 246 -11.71 -4.04 5.31
C VAL A 246 -10.84 -5.25 5.00
N VAL A 247 -11.22 -5.98 3.96
CA VAL A 247 -10.48 -7.14 3.46
C VAL A 247 -9.57 -6.69 2.33
N VAL A 248 -8.26 -6.86 2.47
CA VAL A 248 -7.31 -6.64 1.37
C VAL A 248 -7.12 -7.96 0.62
N GLU A 249 -7.24 -7.94 -0.71
CA GLU A 249 -7.03 -9.14 -1.54
C GLU A 249 -5.63 -9.76 -1.30
N PRO A 250 -5.49 -11.12 -1.42
CA PRO A 250 -6.39 -12.02 -2.17
C PRO A 250 -7.67 -12.39 -1.42
N PHE A 251 -8.81 -12.21 -2.09
CA PHE A 251 -10.12 -12.64 -1.64
C PHE A 251 -10.88 -13.27 -2.81
N SER A 252 -10.44 -14.47 -3.20
CA SER A 252 -10.85 -15.14 -4.42
C SER A 252 -12.35 -15.44 -4.48
N PRO A 253 -12.94 -15.63 -5.68
CA PRO A 253 -14.34 -16.06 -5.82
C PRO A 253 -14.61 -17.38 -5.10
N MET A 254 -13.66 -18.31 -5.09
CA MET A 254 -13.78 -19.59 -4.38
C MET A 254 -13.86 -19.38 -2.87
N LEU A 255 -12.97 -18.57 -2.29
CA LEU A 255 -13.00 -18.23 -0.88
C LEU A 255 -14.31 -17.54 -0.48
N ARG A 256 -14.81 -16.63 -1.33
CA ARG A 256 -16.13 -15.97 -1.10
C ARG A 256 -17.27 -16.98 -1.07
N GLN A 257 -17.25 -18.01 -1.94
CA GLN A 257 -18.27 -19.07 -1.96
C GLN A 257 -18.17 -19.97 -0.74
N GLU A 258 -16.98 -20.32 -0.28
CA GLU A 258 -16.75 -21.09 0.94
C GLU A 258 -17.28 -20.35 2.18
N LEU A 259 -16.88 -19.09 2.33
CA LEU A 259 -17.37 -18.24 3.43
C LEU A 259 -18.88 -18.05 3.39
N ALA A 260 -19.50 -17.89 2.21
CA ALA A 260 -20.94 -17.75 2.08
C ALA A 260 -21.72 -18.99 2.57
N LYS A 261 -21.09 -20.17 2.57
CA LYS A 261 -21.66 -21.43 3.10
C LYS A 261 -21.33 -21.65 4.58
N ASN A 262 -20.37 -20.90 5.13
CA ASN A 262 -19.90 -21.05 6.50
C ASN A 262 -20.90 -20.42 7.48
N LEU A 263 -21.50 -21.23 8.37
CA LEU A 263 -22.50 -20.78 9.33
C LEU A 263 -21.93 -19.75 10.32
N LEU A 264 -20.66 -19.88 10.70
CA LEU A 264 -20.01 -18.92 11.58
C LEU A 264 -19.89 -17.55 10.91
N TRP A 265 -19.41 -17.52 9.64
CA TRP A 265 -19.33 -16.29 8.84
C TRP A 265 -20.70 -15.59 8.74
N GLN A 266 -21.75 -16.39 8.48
CA GLN A 266 -23.12 -15.86 8.45
C GLN A 266 -23.57 -15.26 9.78
N ARG A 267 -23.23 -15.93 10.91
CA ARG A 267 -23.53 -15.43 12.26
C ARG A 267 -22.72 -14.19 12.65
N LEU A 268 -21.51 -14.06 12.14
CA LEU A 268 -20.69 -12.87 12.33
C LEU A 268 -21.25 -11.62 11.66
N GLY A 269 -22.22 -11.78 10.74
CA GLY A 269 -22.91 -10.66 10.12
C GLY A 269 -22.15 -9.97 8.99
N TYR A 270 -21.06 -10.55 8.50
CA TYR A 270 -20.35 -10.08 7.32
C TYR A 270 -20.83 -10.81 6.06
N GLY A 271 -21.02 -10.10 4.94
CA GLY A 271 -21.35 -10.69 3.63
C GLY A 271 -22.80 -10.48 3.16
N ALA A 272 -23.11 -10.83 1.91
CA ALA A 272 -24.30 -10.40 1.16
C ALA A 272 -25.63 -11.07 1.56
N ARG A 273 -25.63 -12.08 2.42
CA ARG A 273 -26.85 -12.86 2.78
C ARG A 273 -27.28 -12.74 4.23
N ALA A 274 -26.48 -12.14 5.07
CA ALA A 274 -26.88 -11.96 6.45
C ALA A 274 -27.98 -10.89 6.53
N ASN A 275 -28.80 -10.91 7.57
CA ASN A 275 -29.48 -9.71 8.08
C ASN A 275 -28.38 -8.70 8.51
N ASN A 276 -27.56 -8.27 7.56
CA ASN A 276 -26.22 -7.74 7.65
C ASN A 276 -26.16 -6.56 8.60
N SER A 277 -25.84 -6.88 9.85
CA SER A 277 -25.62 -5.87 10.87
C SER A 277 -24.26 -5.20 10.74
N ARG A 278 -23.26 -5.87 10.13
CA ARG A 278 -21.87 -5.40 10.03
C ARG A 278 -21.49 -5.04 8.61
N CYS A 279 -20.70 -3.97 8.46
CA CYS A 279 -20.22 -3.52 7.17
C CYS A 279 -18.90 -4.18 6.79
N MET A 280 -18.70 -4.39 5.48
CA MET A 280 -17.49 -4.94 4.92
C MET A 280 -17.19 -4.33 3.56
N ALA A 281 -15.91 -4.13 3.27
CA ALA A 281 -15.42 -3.82 1.92
C ALA A 281 -14.23 -4.71 1.55
N VAL A 282 -14.07 -5.01 0.26
CA VAL A 282 -12.92 -5.72 -0.27
C VAL A 282 -12.14 -4.76 -1.13
N LEU A 283 -10.85 -4.60 -0.84
CA LEU A 283 -9.93 -3.75 -1.58
C LEU A 283 -9.05 -4.58 -2.51
N PRO A 284 -8.76 -4.09 -3.72
CA PRO A 284 -7.74 -4.68 -4.58
C PRO A 284 -6.39 -4.81 -3.88
N PRO A 285 -5.44 -5.58 -4.44
CA PRO A 285 -4.13 -5.78 -3.83
C PRO A 285 -3.42 -4.46 -3.50
N ILE A 286 -2.80 -4.42 -2.34
CA ILE A 286 -2.00 -3.31 -1.83
C ILE A 286 -0.77 -3.92 -1.17
N TRP A 287 0.41 -3.35 -1.37
CA TRP A 287 1.60 -3.85 -0.69
C TRP A 287 1.56 -3.50 0.80
N LEU A 288 1.22 -4.48 1.61
CA LEU A 288 0.96 -4.32 3.05
C LEU A 288 2.23 -4.08 3.90
N TYR A 289 3.39 -4.27 3.29
CA TYR A 289 4.73 -4.08 3.87
C TYR A 289 5.49 -2.94 3.18
N GLY A 290 4.75 -2.00 2.57
CA GLY A 290 5.31 -0.90 1.82
C GLY A 290 5.57 0.34 2.65
N GLY A 291 5.97 1.41 1.96
CA GLY A 291 6.18 2.74 2.50
C GLY A 291 4.95 3.66 2.36
N VAL A 292 5.21 4.96 2.36
CA VAL A 292 4.18 6.01 2.26
C VAL A 292 3.35 5.90 0.98
N SER A 293 3.93 5.42 -0.14
CA SER A 293 3.18 5.14 -1.37
C SER A 293 2.04 4.15 -1.15
N SER A 294 2.28 3.08 -0.37
CA SER A 294 1.25 2.08 -0.05
C SER A 294 0.14 2.65 0.84
N MET A 295 0.47 3.59 1.74
CA MET A 295 -0.53 4.29 2.56
C MET A 295 -1.48 5.12 1.68
N VAL A 296 -0.93 5.85 0.70
CA VAL A 296 -1.73 6.65 -0.24
C VAL A 296 -2.63 5.75 -1.08
N VAL A 297 -2.09 4.66 -1.64
CA VAL A 297 -2.86 3.66 -2.40
C VAL A 297 -3.99 3.08 -1.56
N PHE A 298 -3.73 2.76 -0.28
CA PHE A 298 -4.78 2.29 0.63
C PHE A 298 -5.90 3.34 0.78
N GLY A 299 -5.56 4.59 1.04
CA GLY A 299 -6.54 5.68 1.19
C GLY A 299 -7.40 5.88 -0.07
N GLU A 300 -6.78 5.80 -1.27
CA GLU A 300 -7.48 5.87 -2.56
C GLU A 300 -8.44 4.68 -2.73
N ARG A 301 -7.97 3.44 -2.50
CA ARG A 301 -8.78 2.23 -2.60
C ARG A 301 -9.93 2.23 -1.61
N LEU A 302 -9.70 2.70 -0.39
CA LEU A 302 -10.75 2.81 0.63
C LEU A 302 -11.88 3.75 0.18
N ASN A 303 -11.56 4.87 -0.46
CA ASN A 303 -12.54 5.83 -0.99
C ASN A 303 -13.31 5.34 -2.22
N GLN A 304 -12.73 4.39 -2.97
CA GLN A 304 -13.34 3.74 -4.13
C GLN A 304 -14.10 2.46 -3.77
N ALA A 305 -13.97 2.00 -2.53
CA ALA A 305 -14.51 0.72 -2.11
C ALA A 305 -16.04 0.67 -2.17
N HIS A 306 -16.55 -0.48 -2.59
CA HIS A 306 -17.96 -0.80 -2.45
C HIS A 306 -18.19 -1.45 -1.09
N TRP A 307 -19.00 -0.79 -0.26
CA TRP A 307 -19.32 -1.27 1.08
C TRP A 307 -20.58 -2.15 1.05
N LEU A 308 -20.49 -3.33 1.66
CA LEU A 308 -21.57 -4.27 1.86
C LEU A 308 -22.01 -4.21 3.31
N GLY A 309 -23.33 -4.31 3.57
CA GLY A 309 -23.88 -4.31 4.93
C GLY A 309 -23.76 -2.96 5.63
N GLY A 310 -24.01 -2.98 6.93
CA GLY A 310 -24.16 -1.78 7.75
C GLY A 310 -25.59 -1.27 7.75
N LYS A 311 -26.10 -0.91 8.95
CA LYS A 311 -27.41 -0.28 9.05
C LYS A 311 -27.36 1.06 8.35
N THR A 312 -28.00 1.19 7.20
CA THR A 312 -28.41 2.49 6.69
C THR A 312 -29.46 3.02 7.68
N HIS A 313 -29.02 3.85 8.61
CA HIS A 313 -29.97 4.69 9.33
C HIS A 313 -30.49 5.70 8.31
N GLY A 314 -31.70 5.40 7.77
CA GLY A 314 -32.47 6.38 7.02
C GLY A 314 -32.94 7.50 7.94
#